data_a5d12812ee4ff65e3bc12bcb1617083c
#
_entry.id   a5d12812ee4ff65e3bc12bcb1617083c
#
_cell.length_a   1.000
_cell.length_b   1.000
_cell.length_c   1.000
_cell.angle_alpha   90.00
_cell.angle_beta   90.00
_cell.angle_gamma   90.00
#
_symmetry.space_group_name_H-M   'P 1'
#
loop_
_entity.id
_entity.type
_entity.pdbx_description
1 polymer ?
#
loop_
_entity_poly.entity_id
_entity_poly.type
_entity_poly.pdbx_seq_one_letter_code
_entity_poly.pdbx_strand_id
1 'polypeptide(L)'
;FKDGQTALAIQVVQGERELAQDCRSLGKFELRGIPPMAAGAARIRVTYQVDADGLLSVSAMEQGSGVQASIDIKPSYGLTDAEIARMLQDGFASAKIDLLSRSLREEQVNAQRLLDAVQTALDSDRGLLNSQEQAEVDQEMAVLQKLLTEETDSAILRKAVDHAAKATDEFAQKR
;
A
#
# COMPACT_ATOMS: atom_id res chain seq x y z
N PHE A 1 -6.49 3.28 -3.35
CA PHE A 1 -5.11 3.79 -3.40
C PHE A 1 -5.04 5.13 -4.14
N LYS A 2 -5.68 5.22 -5.32
CA LYS A 2 -5.77 6.45 -6.13
C LYS A 2 -7.24 6.81 -6.38
N ASP A 3 -7.50 8.10 -6.62
CA ASP A 3 -8.82 8.55 -7.07
C ASP A 3 -9.19 7.87 -8.39
N GLY A 4 -10.45 7.47 -8.51
CA GLY A 4 -10.95 6.82 -9.73
C GLY A 4 -10.41 5.42 -9.99
N GLN A 5 -9.76 4.76 -9.03
CA GLN A 5 -9.26 3.39 -9.19
C GLN A 5 -10.42 2.41 -9.38
N THR A 6 -10.40 1.64 -10.48
CA THR A 6 -11.47 0.70 -10.86
C THR A 6 -11.08 -0.77 -10.72
N ALA A 7 -9.83 -1.05 -10.34
CA ALA A 7 -9.33 -2.41 -10.15
C ALA A 7 -8.38 -2.51 -8.95
N LEU A 8 -8.38 -3.67 -8.28
CA LEU A 8 -7.53 -3.99 -7.15
C LEU A 8 -6.92 -5.38 -7.34
N ALA A 9 -5.58 -5.46 -7.31
CA ALA A 9 -4.87 -6.74 -7.28
C ALA A 9 -4.78 -7.25 -5.84
N ILE A 10 -5.14 -8.52 -5.63
CA ILE A 10 -5.11 -9.20 -4.34
C ILE A 10 -4.15 -10.38 -4.46
N GLN A 11 -3.12 -10.37 -3.61
CA GLN A 11 -2.16 -11.46 -3.49
C GLN A 11 -2.43 -12.21 -2.18
N VAL A 12 -2.57 -13.53 -2.28
CA VAL A 12 -2.73 -14.41 -1.13
C VAL A 12 -1.39 -15.06 -0.83
N VAL A 13 -0.93 -14.91 0.39
CA VAL A 13 0.37 -15.42 0.84
C VAL A 13 0.22 -16.23 2.13
N GLN A 14 1.20 -17.08 2.41
CA GLN A 14 1.30 -17.87 3.62
C GLN A 14 2.69 -17.70 4.24
N GLY A 15 2.76 -17.38 5.53
CA GLY A 15 4.02 -17.21 6.25
C GLY A 15 3.87 -16.28 7.46
N GLU A 16 4.95 -16.18 8.23
CA GLU A 16 5.05 -15.39 9.45
C GLU A 16 5.89 -14.11 9.25
N ARG A 17 6.19 -13.75 7.99
CA ARG A 17 6.98 -12.57 7.65
C ARG A 17 6.06 -11.37 7.36
N GLU A 18 6.51 -10.18 7.69
CA GLU A 18 5.75 -8.94 7.50
C GLU A 18 5.62 -8.50 6.03
N LEU A 19 6.61 -8.83 5.20
CA LEU A 19 6.58 -8.49 3.79
C LEU A 19 6.07 -9.69 2.96
N ALA A 20 5.14 -9.42 2.07
CA ALA A 20 4.56 -10.45 1.19
C ALA A 20 5.59 -11.17 0.31
N GLN A 21 6.69 -10.49 -0.04
CA GLN A 21 7.80 -11.07 -0.83
C GLN A 21 8.56 -12.15 -0.07
N ASP A 22 8.54 -12.11 1.28
CA ASP A 22 9.23 -13.04 2.17
C ASP A 22 8.31 -14.19 2.60
N CYS A 23 7.06 -14.19 2.14
CA CYS A 23 6.06 -15.21 2.36
C CYS A 23 5.89 -16.09 1.10
N ARG A 24 5.37 -17.28 1.31
CA ARG A 24 5.00 -18.19 0.21
C ARG A 24 3.77 -17.64 -0.51
N SER A 25 3.88 -17.34 -1.81
CA SER A 25 2.72 -16.96 -2.60
C SER A 25 1.82 -18.15 -2.87
N LEU A 26 0.54 -18.03 -2.54
CA LEU A 26 -0.49 -19.05 -2.79
C LEU A 26 -1.29 -18.77 -4.06
N GLY A 27 -1.50 -17.48 -4.36
CA GLY A 27 -2.23 -17.07 -5.55
C GLY A 27 -2.38 -15.56 -5.67
N LYS A 28 -2.84 -15.13 -6.84
CA LYS A 28 -3.12 -13.72 -7.13
C LYS A 28 -4.35 -13.61 -8.01
N PHE A 29 -5.24 -12.67 -7.70
CA PHE A 29 -6.41 -12.36 -8.51
C PHE A 29 -6.69 -10.85 -8.50
N GLU A 30 -7.56 -10.41 -9.40
CA GLU A 30 -7.93 -9.00 -9.50
C GLU A 30 -9.44 -8.83 -9.32
N LEU A 31 -9.81 -7.89 -8.46
CA LEU A 31 -11.18 -7.37 -8.38
C LEU A 31 -11.28 -6.18 -9.34
N ARG A 32 -12.05 -6.32 -10.42
CA ARG A 32 -12.25 -5.30 -11.45
C ARG A 32 -13.69 -4.79 -11.43
N GLY A 33 -13.90 -3.59 -11.98
CA GLY A 33 -15.25 -2.99 -12.06
C GLY A 33 -15.67 -2.28 -10.78
N ILE A 34 -14.73 -1.92 -9.92
CA ILE A 34 -14.97 -1.03 -8.78
C ILE A 34 -15.42 0.32 -9.36
N PRO A 35 -16.55 0.89 -8.89
CA PRO A 35 -16.95 2.23 -9.31
C PRO A 35 -15.87 3.27 -8.99
N PRO A 36 -15.56 4.20 -9.89
CA PRO A 36 -14.59 5.25 -9.60
C PRO A 36 -15.09 6.12 -8.44
N MET A 37 -14.26 6.27 -7.41
CA MET A 37 -14.54 7.06 -6.22
C MET A 37 -13.25 7.64 -5.65
N ALA A 38 -13.36 8.52 -4.66
CA ALA A 38 -12.21 9.09 -3.98
C ALA A 38 -11.33 8.00 -3.32
N ALA A 39 -10.02 8.23 -3.27
CA ALA A 39 -9.08 7.32 -2.63
C ALA A 39 -9.50 7.01 -1.19
N GLY A 40 -9.51 5.73 -0.84
CA GLY A 40 -9.93 5.25 0.49
C GLY A 40 -11.45 5.11 0.70
N ALA A 41 -12.30 5.51 -0.24
CA ALA A 41 -13.76 5.38 -0.11
C ALA A 41 -14.25 3.95 -0.36
N ALA A 42 -13.58 3.18 -1.22
CA ALA A 42 -13.95 1.80 -1.52
C ALA A 42 -13.76 0.90 -0.28
N ARG A 43 -14.80 0.12 0.04
CA ARG A 43 -14.79 -0.83 1.15
C ARG A 43 -14.74 -2.26 0.62
N ILE A 44 -13.59 -2.87 0.72
CA ILE A 44 -13.37 -4.23 0.22
C ILE A 44 -13.46 -5.22 1.39
N ARG A 45 -14.40 -6.16 1.28
CA ARG A 45 -14.49 -7.32 2.18
C ARG A 45 -13.75 -8.48 1.54
N VAL A 46 -12.76 -9.01 2.25
CA VAL A 46 -12.06 -10.23 1.86
C VAL A 46 -12.53 -11.36 2.76
N THR A 47 -12.93 -12.49 2.16
CA THR A 47 -13.40 -13.67 2.87
C THR A 47 -12.51 -14.85 2.52
N TYR A 48 -12.04 -15.56 3.54
CA TYR A 48 -11.31 -16.81 3.44
C TYR A 48 -12.21 -17.95 3.89
N GLN A 49 -12.29 -18.98 3.09
CA GLN A 49 -13.04 -20.19 3.41
C GLN A 49 -12.19 -21.42 3.08
N VAL A 50 -12.07 -22.34 4.04
CA VAL A 50 -11.41 -23.62 3.86
C VAL A 50 -12.48 -24.71 3.95
N ASP A 51 -12.57 -25.56 2.94
CA ASP A 51 -13.50 -26.67 2.94
C ASP A 51 -12.92 -27.93 3.64
N ALA A 52 -13.70 -29.01 3.71
CA ALA A 52 -13.29 -30.26 4.36
C ALA A 52 -12.11 -30.94 3.66
N ASP A 53 -11.89 -30.66 2.39
CA ASP A 53 -10.79 -31.22 1.58
C ASP A 53 -9.54 -30.32 1.65
N GLY A 54 -9.60 -29.20 2.42
CA GLY A 54 -8.53 -28.26 2.58
C GLY A 54 -8.39 -27.26 1.42
N LEU A 55 -9.36 -27.20 0.49
CA LEU A 55 -9.37 -26.19 -0.56
C LEU A 55 -9.62 -24.82 0.07
N LEU A 56 -8.73 -23.89 -0.18
CA LEU A 56 -8.85 -22.51 0.25
C LEU A 56 -9.50 -21.67 -0.85
N SER A 57 -10.71 -21.19 -0.61
CA SER A 57 -11.37 -20.18 -1.44
C SER A 57 -11.18 -18.80 -0.85
N VAL A 58 -10.67 -17.87 -1.64
CA VAL A 58 -10.51 -16.46 -1.24
C VAL A 58 -11.35 -15.61 -2.17
N SER A 59 -12.27 -14.85 -1.61
CA SER A 59 -13.12 -13.92 -2.35
C SER A 59 -12.96 -12.50 -1.85
N ALA A 60 -13.07 -11.55 -2.75
CA ALA A 60 -13.10 -10.13 -2.45
C ALA A 60 -14.34 -9.48 -3.06
N MET A 61 -15.01 -8.62 -2.31
CA MET A 61 -16.21 -7.92 -2.72
C MET A 61 -16.16 -6.46 -2.33
N GLU A 62 -16.43 -5.56 -3.27
CA GLU A 62 -16.67 -4.15 -2.95
C GLU A 62 -18.11 -4.01 -2.40
N GLN A 63 -18.26 -3.48 -1.17
CA GLN A 63 -19.51 -3.54 -0.42
C GLN A 63 -20.62 -2.61 -0.96
N GLY A 64 -20.25 -1.53 -1.63
CA GLY A 64 -21.20 -0.57 -2.17
C GLY A 64 -21.83 -1.04 -3.50
N SER A 65 -20.99 -1.57 -4.40
CA SER A 65 -21.40 -2.00 -5.74
C SER A 65 -21.77 -3.49 -5.82
N GLY A 66 -21.29 -4.30 -4.87
CA GLY A 66 -21.44 -5.75 -4.89
C GLY A 66 -20.53 -6.47 -5.91
N VAL A 67 -19.63 -5.75 -6.58
CA VAL A 67 -18.66 -6.35 -7.49
C VAL A 67 -17.73 -7.27 -6.71
N GLN A 68 -17.56 -8.50 -7.21
CA GLN A 68 -16.74 -9.51 -6.53
C GLN A 68 -15.85 -10.28 -7.50
N ALA A 69 -14.76 -10.82 -6.96
CA ALA A 69 -13.87 -11.77 -7.63
C ALA A 69 -13.38 -12.79 -6.60
N SER A 70 -12.99 -13.98 -7.06
CA SER A 70 -12.50 -15.04 -6.19
C SER A 70 -11.40 -15.85 -6.86
N ILE A 71 -10.66 -16.59 -6.04
CA ILE A 71 -9.70 -17.60 -6.45
C ILE A 71 -9.84 -18.83 -5.55
N ASP A 72 -9.77 -20.01 -6.15
CA ASP A 72 -9.68 -21.27 -5.41
C ASP A 72 -8.24 -21.78 -5.47
N ILE A 73 -7.67 -21.96 -4.30
CA ILE A 73 -6.28 -22.38 -4.13
C ILE A 73 -6.29 -23.81 -3.63
N LYS A 74 -5.88 -24.74 -4.51
CA LYS A 74 -5.75 -26.14 -4.12
C LYS A 74 -4.69 -26.27 -3.01
N PRO A 75 -4.93 -27.08 -1.98
CA PRO A 75 -3.91 -27.36 -1.00
C PRO A 75 -2.72 -27.98 -1.74
N SER A 76 -1.63 -27.26 -1.86
CA SER A 76 -0.34 -27.90 -2.05
C SER A 76 -0.14 -28.71 -0.78
N TYR A 77 0.06 -30.01 -0.89
CA TYR A 77 0.32 -30.94 0.20
C TYR A 77 0.98 -30.23 1.38
N GLY A 78 0.30 -30.30 2.54
CA GLY A 78 0.53 -29.40 3.66
C GLY A 78 2.01 -29.19 3.98
N LEU A 79 2.31 -28.04 4.53
CA LEU A 79 3.65 -27.78 5.09
C LEU A 79 3.99 -28.92 6.04
N THR A 80 5.15 -29.53 5.87
CA THR A 80 5.66 -30.49 6.84
C THR A 80 5.90 -29.80 8.18
N ASP A 81 5.84 -30.50 9.29
CA ASP A 81 6.14 -29.94 10.62
C ASP A 81 7.51 -29.23 10.66
N ALA A 82 8.49 -29.76 9.91
CA ALA A 82 9.80 -29.15 9.76
C ALA A 82 9.75 -27.80 9.02
N GLU A 83 8.93 -27.65 7.99
CA GLU A 83 8.73 -26.39 7.28
C GLU A 83 8.00 -25.37 8.15
N ILE A 84 6.97 -25.79 8.90
CA ILE A 84 6.28 -24.94 9.86
C ILE A 84 7.26 -24.43 10.94
N ALA A 85 8.04 -25.33 11.55
CA ALA A 85 9.02 -24.98 12.56
C ALA A 85 10.05 -23.97 12.03
N ARG A 86 10.53 -24.18 10.80
CA ARG A 86 11.45 -23.28 10.14
C ARG A 86 10.83 -21.90 9.89
N MET A 87 9.60 -21.85 9.35
CA MET A 87 8.90 -20.58 9.10
C MET A 87 8.70 -19.78 10.40
N LEU A 88 8.36 -20.45 11.50
CA LEU A 88 8.23 -19.81 12.81
C LEU A 88 9.58 -19.27 13.32
N GLN A 89 10.66 -20.06 13.20
CA GLN A 89 12.00 -19.62 13.59
C GLN A 89 12.47 -18.42 12.76
N ASP A 90 12.27 -18.45 11.45
CA ASP A 90 12.61 -17.35 10.54
C ASP A 90 11.79 -16.08 10.89
N GLY A 91 10.51 -16.22 11.22
CA GLY A 91 9.66 -15.14 11.69
C GLY A 91 10.19 -14.50 12.98
N PHE A 92 10.50 -15.30 13.99
CA PHE A 92 11.07 -14.80 15.26
C PHE A 92 12.44 -14.15 15.08
N ALA A 93 13.34 -14.76 14.30
CA ALA A 93 14.67 -14.21 14.04
C ALA A 93 14.63 -12.87 13.27
N SER A 94 13.62 -12.70 12.42
CA SER A 94 13.50 -11.54 11.54
C SER A 94 12.57 -10.45 12.10
N ALA A 95 11.85 -10.69 13.18
CA ALA A 95 10.79 -9.82 13.68
C ALA A 95 11.16 -8.32 13.78
N LYS A 96 12.35 -8.01 14.26
CA LYS A 96 12.84 -6.62 14.37
C LYS A 96 13.10 -6.00 12.99
N ILE A 97 13.70 -6.75 12.09
CA ILE A 97 14.04 -6.32 10.73
C ILE A 97 12.73 -6.12 9.94
N ASP A 98 11.80 -7.06 10.10
CA ASP A 98 10.49 -7.04 9.45
C ASP A 98 9.68 -5.82 9.90
N LEU A 99 9.68 -5.50 11.19
CA LEU A 99 9.02 -4.31 11.73
C LEU A 99 9.58 -3.01 11.13
N LEU A 100 10.92 -2.89 11.03
CA LEU A 100 11.56 -1.73 10.43
C LEU A 100 11.26 -1.64 8.93
N SER A 101 11.30 -2.76 8.22
CA SER A 101 11.00 -2.82 6.79
C SER A 101 9.54 -2.46 6.50
N ARG A 102 8.62 -2.92 7.34
CA ARG A 102 7.21 -2.55 7.25
C ARG A 102 7.02 -1.04 7.49
N SER A 103 7.59 -0.51 8.58
CA SER A 103 7.50 0.91 8.89
C SER A 103 8.05 1.78 7.77
N LEU A 104 9.19 1.42 7.18
CA LEU A 104 9.74 2.13 6.03
C LEU A 104 8.80 2.05 4.82
N ARG A 105 8.23 0.88 4.54
CA ARG A 105 7.31 0.73 3.40
C ARG A 105 6.02 1.55 3.57
N GLU A 106 5.49 1.63 4.78
CA GLU A 106 4.33 2.47 5.10
C GLU A 106 4.64 3.95 4.81
N GLU A 107 5.79 4.46 5.24
CA GLU A 107 6.19 5.84 4.98
C GLU A 107 6.51 6.10 3.49
N GLN A 108 7.06 5.13 2.78
CA GLN A 108 7.25 5.23 1.32
C GLN A 108 5.90 5.38 0.60
N VAL A 109 4.88 4.62 1.01
CA VAL A 109 3.53 4.75 0.45
C VAL A 109 2.92 6.11 0.77
N ASN A 110 3.10 6.62 1.98
CA ASN A 110 2.62 7.95 2.38
C ASN A 110 3.29 9.05 1.57
N ALA A 111 4.61 8.99 1.41
CA ALA A 111 5.39 9.93 0.60
C ALA A 111 4.92 9.93 -0.86
N GLN A 112 4.74 8.74 -1.46
CA GLN A 112 4.28 8.64 -2.85
C GLN A 112 2.87 9.20 -3.03
N ARG A 113 1.96 8.97 -2.08
CA ARG A 113 0.61 9.53 -2.11
C ARG A 113 0.62 11.06 -2.06
N LEU A 114 1.44 11.64 -1.19
CA LEU A 114 1.58 13.10 -1.10
C LEU A 114 2.14 13.66 -2.40
N LEU A 115 3.20 13.06 -2.95
CA LEU A 115 3.79 13.46 -4.24
C LEU A 115 2.73 13.43 -5.37
N ASP A 116 1.99 12.33 -5.50
CA ASP A 116 0.95 12.17 -6.53
C ASP A 116 -0.18 13.21 -6.36
N ALA A 117 -0.61 13.47 -5.12
CA ALA A 117 -1.67 14.42 -4.82
C ALA A 117 -1.26 15.87 -5.13
N VAL A 118 -0.06 16.27 -4.68
CA VAL A 118 0.46 17.62 -4.92
C VAL A 118 0.73 17.83 -6.41
N GLN A 119 1.30 16.84 -7.12
CA GLN A 119 1.53 16.94 -8.56
C GLN A 119 0.21 17.13 -9.31
N THR A 120 -0.83 16.34 -8.97
CA THR A 120 -2.16 16.50 -9.57
C THR A 120 -2.75 17.88 -9.32
N ALA A 121 -2.56 18.42 -8.11
CA ALA A 121 -3.02 19.77 -7.77
C ALA A 121 -2.25 20.84 -8.53
N LEU A 122 -0.94 20.73 -8.67
CA LEU A 122 -0.10 21.65 -9.43
C LEU A 122 -0.45 21.64 -10.92
N ASP A 123 -0.75 20.48 -11.49
CA ASP A 123 -1.13 20.36 -12.91
C ASP A 123 -2.44 21.10 -13.21
N SER A 124 -3.37 21.15 -12.24
CA SER A 124 -4.67 21.79 -12.39
C SER A 124 -4.67 23.26 -11.98
N ASP A 125 -4.03 23.59 -10.86
CA ASP A 125 -4.27 24.83 -10.13
C ASP A 125 -2.98 25.62 -9.76
N ARG A 126 -1.87 25.36 -10.45
CA ARG A 126 -0.57 26.03 -10.20
C ARG A 126 -0.68 27.56 -10.21
N GLY A 127 -1.61 28.13 -10.96
CA GLY A 127 -1.85 29.57 -11.05
C GLY A 127 -2.36 30.22 -9.76
N LEU A 128 -2.77 29.45 -8.76
CA LEU A 128 -3.17 29.94 -7.43
C LEU A 128 -1.96 30.32 -6.54
N LEU A 129 -0.78 29.86 -6.92
CA LEU A 129 0.47 30.10 -6.21
C LEU A 129 1.23 31.27 -6.83
N ASN A 130 1.80 32.13 -6.00
CA ASN A 130 2.78 33.10 -6.45
C ASN A 130 4.14 32.43 -6.73
N SER A 131 5.08 33.15 -7.35
CA SER A 131 6.38 32.58 -7.78
C SER A 131 7.22 32.06 -6.62
N GLN A 132 7.14 32.65 -5.43
CA GLN A 132 7.87 32.20 -4.25
C GLN A 132 7.26 30.91 -3.70
N GLU A 133 5.95 30.87 -3.54
CA GLU A 133 5.20 29.67 -3.10
C GLU A 133 5.41 28.50 -4.04
N GLN A 134 5.44 28.73 -5.35
CA GLN A 134 5.74 27.69 -6.34
C GLN A 134 7.14 27.12 -6.13
N ALA A 135 8.14 27.98 -5.93
CA ALA A 135 9.52 27.54 -5.71
C ALA A 135 9.66 26.73 -4.41
N GLU A 136 8.99 27.14 -3.34
CA GLU A 136 8.98 26.41 -2.06
C GLU A 136 8.34 25.02 -2.20
N VAL A 137 7.17 24.93 -2.84
CA VAL A 137 6.51 23.63 -3.08
C VAL A 137 7.36 22.74 -3.97
N ASP A 138 7.88 23.25 -5.09
CA ASP A 138 8.71 22.48 -6.02
C ASP A 138 9.99 21.97 -5.32
N GLN A 139 10.61 22.77 -4.44
CA GLN A 139 11.77 22.39 -3.64
C GLN A 139 11.45 21.25 -2.66
N GLU A 140 10.37 21.38 -1.88
CA GLU A 140 9.96 20.35 -0.91
C GLU A 140 9.60 19.03 -1.59
N MET A 141 8.92 19.10 -2.74
CA MET A 141 8.60 17.92 -3.52
C MET A 141 9.85 17.22 -4.07
N ALA A 142 10.85 17.99 -4.53
CA ALA A 142 12.12 17.42 -4.99
C ALA A 142 12.91 16.74 -3.85
N VAL A 143 12.92 17.34 -2.65
CA VAL A 143 13.54 16.73 -1.46
C VAL A 143 12.84 15.44 -1.08
N LEU A 144 11.50 15.44 -1.03
CA LEU A 144 10.72 14.25 -0.70
C LEU A 144 10.91 13.14 -1.73
N GLN A 145 10.94 13.47 -3.04
CA GLN A 145 11.18 12.51 -4.12
C GLN A 145 12.56 11.86 -4.00
N LYS A 146 13.58 12.63 -3.64
CA LYS A 146 14.94 12.10 -3.41
C LYS A 146 14.97 11.16 -2.21
N LEU A 147 14.42 11.58 -1.07
CA LEU A 147 14.38 10.76 0.14
C LEU A 147 13.55 9.48 -0.05
N LEU A 148 12.49 9.50 -0.84
CA LEU A 148 11.70 8.32 -1.15
C LEU A 148 12.53 7.19 -1.79
N THR A 149 13.57 7.54 -2.54
CA THR A 149 14.41 6.57 -3.26
C THR A 149 15.69 6.19 -2.50
N GLU A 150 16.24 7.09 -1.70
CA GLU A 150 17.57 6.93 -1.07
C GLU A 150 17.49 6.60 0.42
N GLU A 151 16.38 6.96 1.10
CA GLU A 151 16.29 6.84 2.56
C GLU A 151 15.83 5.45 2.99
N THR A 152 16.48 4.94 4.02
CA THR A 152 16.19 3.61 4.62
C THR A 152 15.66 3.71 6.06
N ASP A 153 15.61 4.91 6.64
CA ASP A 153 15.04 5.16 7.96
C ASP A 153 13.64 5.76 7.86
N SER A 154 12.65 5.01 8.36
CA SER A 154 11.24 5.42 8.35
C SER A 154 10.98 6.71 9.12
N ALA A 155 11.76 7.00 10.19
CA ALA A 155 11.55 8.21 10.99
C ALA A 155 12.02 9.47 10.24
N ILE A 156 13.07 9.37 9.44
CA ILE A 156 13.54 10.46 8.59
C ILE A 156 12.53 10.73 7.47
N LEU A 157 12.09 9.66 6.82
CA LEU A 157 11.10 9.78 5.73
C LEU A 157 9.77 10.36 6.24
N ARG A 158 9.30 9.93 7.41
CA ARG A 158 8.09 10.49 8.06
C ARG A 158 8.22 11.99 8.29
N LYS A 159 9.34 12.46 8.86
CA LYS A 159 9.58 13.89 9.06
C LYS A 159 9.56 14.68 7.75
N ALA A 160 10.11 14.11 6.69
CA ALA A 160 10.08 14.73 5.37
C ALA A 160 8.66 14.81 4.80
N VAL A 161 7.84 13.76 4.96
CA VAL A 161 6.41 13.78 4.60
C VAL A 161 5.66 14.85 5.37
N ASP A 162 5.84 14.93 6.70
CA ASP A 162 5.20 15.94 7.54
C ASP A 162 5.62 17.36 7.16
N HIS A 163 6.88 17.56 6.78
CA HIS A 163 7.40 18.86 6.36
C HIS A 163 6.82 19.27 5.00
N ALA A 164 6.85 18.36 4.02
CA ALA A 164 6.27 18.61 2.72
C ALA A 164 4.74 18.84 2.78
N ALA A 165 4.03 18.10 3.63
CA ALA A 165 2.60 18.30 3.85
C ALA A 165 2.31 19.71 4.38
N LYS A 166 3.06 20.18 5.38
CA LYS A 166 2.91 21.56 5.92
C LYS A 166 3.21 22.62 4.88
N ALA A 167 4.27 22.45 4.09
CA ALA A 167 4.62 23.39 3.03
C ALA A 167 3.53 23.49 1.94
N THR A 168 2.74 22.44 1.77
CA THR A 168 1.64 22.40 0.79
C THR A 168 0.26 22.74 1.37
N ASP A 169 0.13 22.92 2.70
CA ASP A 169 -1.15 23.22 3.37
C ASP A 169 -1.78 24.53 2.86
N GLU A 170 -1.00 25.59 2.66
CA GLU A 170 -1.48 26.88 2.14
C GLU A 170 -2.02 26.71 0.71
N PHE A 171 -1.36 25.90 -0.11
CA PHE A 171 -1.85 25.59 -1.46
C PHE A 171 -3.17 24.81 -1.41
N ALA A 172 -3.27 23.83 -0.52
CA ALA A 172 -4.50 23.06 -0.34
C ALA A 172 -5.68 23.94 0.12
N GLN A 173 -5.44 24.98 0.93
CA GLN A 173 -6.47 25.92 1.39
C GLN A 173 -6.93 26.90 0.30
N LYS A 174 -6.07 27.21 -0.67
CA LYS A 174 -6.41 28.10 -1.81
C LYS A 174 -7.21 27.40 -2.90
N ARG A 175 -7.21 26.08 -2.89
CA ARG A 175 -7.89 25.21 -3.86
C ARG A 175 -9.31 24.88 -3.41
#